data_16123884360971278ba6c0cf1a5fb912
#
_entry.id   16123884360971278ba6c0cf1a5fb912
#
_cell.length_a   1.000
_cell.length_b   1.000
_cell.length_c   1.000
_cell.angle_alpha   90.00
_cell.angle_beta   90.00
_cell.angle_gamma   90.00
#
_symmetry.space_group_name_H-M   'P 1'
#
loop_
_entity.id
_entity.type
_entity.pdbx_description
1 polymer ?
#
loop_
_entity_poly.entity_id
_entity_poly.type
_entity_poly.pdbx_seq_one_letter_code
_entity_poly.pdbx_strand_id
1 'polypeptide(L)'
;GFRIVFASDFHYKSKFKEKQLKNMVRAANSVSPDLLLMGGDYQEGCDVVPELFAELSRIEAPYGKIGVLGNNDYKRCRDEIIRAMQFYGMKLLEHESDTIRKDGQQILISGVRNPFDLARNGVSPTLSLSPDDFVILLTHTPDYVEDTDVSNTDLALAGHTHGGQITFLGIIAPETGSKYGRRFLSGKTQNSQGIPIIITNGLGTSKMNVRFCAPSEIVLIVLRKG
;
A
#
# COMPACT_ATOMS: atom_id res chain seq x y z
N GLY A 1 1.11 -17.65 12.65
CA GLY A 1 1.17 -17.14 11.30
C GLY A 1 1.97 -15.85 11.21
N PHE A 2 2.37 -15.46 10.02
CA PHE A 2 3.08 -14.20 9.78
C PHE A 2 2.07 -13.06 9.58
N ARG A 3 2.18 -12.00 10.39
CA ARG A 3 1.22 -10.91 10.43
C ARG A 3 1.75 -9.69 9.69
N ILE A 4 1.03 -9.26 8.66
CA ILE A 4 1.36 -8.06 7.89
C ILE A 4 0.27 -7.03 8.14
N VAL A 5 0.65 -5.82 8.54
CA VAL A 5 -0.24 -4.66 8.49
C VAL A 5 0.03 -3.94 7.17
N PHE A 6 -1.02 -3.70 6.40
CA PHE A 6 -0.98 -2.90 5.18
C PHE A 6 -1.77 -1.60 5.38
N ALA A 7 -1.15 -0.48 5.04
CA ALA A 7 -1.72 0.86 5.11
C ALA A 7 -1.35 1.66 3.86
N SER A 8 -2.25 2.47 3.34
CA SER A 8 -2.03 3.30 2.16
C SER A 8 -2.83 4.60 2.22
N ASP A 9 -2.55 5.51 1.31
CA ASP A 9 -3.32 6.74 1.11
C ASP A 9 -3.50 7.52 2.41
N PHE A 10 -2.38 7.78 3.07
CA PHE A 10 -2.35 8.51 4.33
C PHE A 10 -2.85 9.94 4.15
N HIS A 11 -2.46 10.61 3.05
CA HIS A 11 -2.78 12.01 2.81
C HIS A 11 -2.72 12.82 4.11
N TYR A 12 -1.61 12.67 4.81
CA TYR A 12 -1.45 13.25 6.14
C TYR A 12 -1.62 14.76 6.12
N LYS A 13 -2.41 15.28 7.05
CA LYS A 13 -2.97 16.64 7.17
C LYS A 13 -4.16 16.94 6.23
N SER A 14 -4.69 15.97 5.49
CA SER A 14 -6.04 16.06 4.94
C SER A 14 -7.09 15.93 6.06
N LYS A 15 -8.04 15.01 5.98
CA LYS A 15 -8.90 14.62 7.10
C LYS A 15 -8.17 13.72 8.11
N PHE A 16 -7.11 13.07 7.69
CA PHE A 16 -6.23 12.22 8.51
C PHE A 16 -5.17 13.09 9.20
N LYS A 17 -5.39 13.40 10.47
CA LYS A 17 -4.57 14.30 11.29
C LYS A 17 -3.84 13.54 12.39
N GLU A 18 -3.03 14.23 13.18
CA GLU A 18 -2.18 13.68 14.23
C GLU A 18 -2.91 12.68 15.15
N LYS A 19 -4.13 13.01 15.62
CA LYS A 19 -4.92 12.11 16.47
C LYS A 19 -5.24 10.80 15.78
N GLN A 20 -5.64 10.86 14.51
CA GLN A 20 -5.94 9.66 13.72
C GLN A 20 -4.67 8.86 13.42
N LEU A 21 -3.55 9.52 13.12
CA LEU A 21 -2.26 8.88 12.91
C LEU A 21 -1.81 8.12 14.16
N LYS A 22 -1.84 8.75 15.34
CA LYS A 22 -1.53 8.09 16.62
C LYS A 22 -2.48 6.94 16.95
N ASN A 23 -3.75 7.05 16.59
CA ASN A 23 -4.72 5.96 16.74
C ASN A 23 -4.40 4.79 15.81
N MET A 24 -4.03 5.09 14.57
CA MET A 24 -3.62 4.07 13.58
C MET A 24 -2.36 3.33 14.04
N VAL A 25 -1.34 4.04 14.53
CA VAL A 25 -0.12 3.43 15.09
C VAL A 25 -0.45 2.49 16.27
N ARG A 26 -1.35 2.94 17.19
CA ARG A 26 -1.81 2.08 18.29
C ARG A 26 -2.57 0.85 17.80
N ALA A 27 -3.45 1.01 16.82
CA ALA A 27 -4.19 -0.09 16.22
C ALA A 27 -3.25 -1.09 15.51
N ALA A 28 -2.25 -0.60 14.77
CA ALA A 28 -1.23 -1.43 14.16
C ALA A 28 -0.45 -2.24 15.21
N ASN A 29 0.03 -1.60 16.28
CA ASN A 29 0.78 -2.28 17.35
C ASN A 29 -0.08 -3.28 18.13
N SER A 30 -1.40 -3.02 18.29
CA SER A 30 -2.29 -3.93 19.03
C SER A 30 -2.45 -5.31 18.39
N VAL A 31 -2.14 -5.44 17.10
CA VAL A 31 -2.16 -6.73 16.40
C VAL A 31 -0.78 -7.38 16.29
N SER A 32 0.26 -6.77 16.91
CA SER A 32 1.65 -7.27 16.91
C SER A 32 2.10 -7.68 15.51
N PRO A 33 2.25 -6.75 14.57
CA PRO A 33 2.61 -7.07 13.20
C PRO A 33 4.06 -7.54 13.11
N ASP A 34 4.32 -8.52 12.26
CA ASP A 34 5.68 -8.92 11.88
C ASP A 34 6.27 -7.92 10.87
N LEU A 35 5.45 -7.41 9.95
CA LEU A 35 5.85 -6.53 8.85
C LEU A 35 4.81 -5.42 8.64
N LEU A 36 5.28 -4.20 8.35
CA LEU A 36 4.44 -3.11 7.88
C LEU A 36 4.68 -2.90 6.38
N LEU A 37 3.60 -2.92 5.58
CA LEU A 37 3.62 -2.54 4.16
C LEU A 37 2.85 -1.23 3.96
N MET A 38 3.41 -0.33 3.15
CA MET A 38 2.86 1.01 2.92
C MET A 38 2.68 1.28 1.42
N GLY A 39 1.45 1.57 1.03
CA GLY A 39 1.02 1.65 -0.38
C GLY A 39 1.17 3.03 -1.04
N GLY A 40 1.81 4.01 -0.38
CA GLY A 40 2.02 5.35 -0.96
C GLY A 40 0.93 6.36 -0.64
N ASP A 41 1.04 7.54 -1.27
CA ASP A 41 0.24 8.75 -1.04
C ASP A 41 0.28 9.16 0.45
N TYR A 42 1.50 9.52 0.89
CA TYR A 42 1.80 9.76 2.31
C TYR A 42 1.28 11.09 2.83
N GLN A 43 1.33 12.17 2.04
CA GLN A 43 1.28 13.53 2.57
C GLN A 43 0.46 14.52 1.71
N GLU A 44 0.05 15.63 2.32
CA GLU A 44 -0.55 16.81 1.67
C GLU A 44 0.37 18.03 1.67
N GLY A 45 1.63 17.88 2.11
CA GLY A 45 2.67 18.92 2.12
C GLY A 45 4.02 18.37 2.57
N CYS A 46 5.13 18.92 2.05
CA CYS A 46 6.46 18.39 2.35
C CYS A 46 6.90 18.65 3.80
N ASP A 47 6.38 19.71 4.40
CA ASP A 47 6.64 20.11 5.80
C ASP A 47 6.14 19.08 6.83
N VAL A 48 5.15 18.26 6.46
CA VAL A 48 4.57 17.27 7.36
C VAL A 48 5.19 15.87 7.25
N VAL A 49 6.06 15.67 6.27
CA VAL A 49 6.75 14.37 6.05
C VAL A 49 7.54 13.92 7.28
N PRO A 50 8.37 14.78 7.94
CA PRO A 50 9.11 14.35 9.11
C PRO A 50 8.22 13.88 10.27
N GLU A 51 7.12 14.60 10.54
CA GLU A 51 6.16 14.25 11.59
C GLU A 51 5.48 12.90 11.31
N LEU A 52 5.04 12.70 10.07
CA LEU A 52 4.40 11.45 9.65
C LEU A 52 5.33 10.24 9.85
N PHE A 53 6.54 10.31 9.32
CA PHE A 53 7.48 9.18 9.38
C PHE A 53 8.03 8.94 10.78
N ALA A 54 8.17 9.99 11.60
CA ALA A 54 8.48 9.85 13.02
C ALA A 54 7.41 9.04 13.76
N GLU A 55 6.14 9.27 13.47
CA GLU A 55 5.05 8.52 14.09
C GLU A 55 4.94 7.10 13.53
N LEU A 56 5.10 6.91 12.22
CA LEU A 56 5.12 5.58 11.58
C LEU A 56 6.29 4.71 12.09
N SER A 57 7.42 5.33 12.45
CA SER A 57 8.57 4.60 13.00
C SER A 57 8.26 3.87 14.30
N ARG A 58 7.24 4.32 15.06
CA ARG A 58 6.78 3.73 16.34
C ARG A 58 5.98 2.45 16.17
N ILE A 59 5.63 2.06 14.94
CA ILE A 59 5.02 0.75 14.70
C ILE A 59 6.09 -0.32 14.91
N GLU A 60 5.80 -1.27 15.79
CA GLU A 60 6.69 -2.39 16.11
C GLU A 60 6.50 -3.51 15.10
N ALA A 61 7.35 -3.54 14.07
CA ALA A 61 7.34 -4.54 13.01
C ALA A 61 8.76 -5.11 12.84
N PRO A 62 9.10 -6.21 13.53
CA PRO A 62 10.47 -6.71 13.65
C PRO A 62 11.08 -7.15 12.32
N TYR A 63 10.28 -7.50 11.32
CA TYR A 63 10.77 -7.86 9.99
C TYR A 63 10.80 -6.66 9.02
N GLY A 64 10.57 -5.46 9.52
CA GLY A 64 10.77 -4.23 8.78
C GLY A 64 9.49 -3.47 8.43
N LYS A 65 9.73 -2.34 7.79
CA LYS A 65 8.72 -1.43 7.26
C LYS A 65 9.09 -1.14 5.82
N ILE A 66 8.24 -1.51 4.88
CA ILE A 66 8.50 -1.45 3.45
C ILE A 66 7.38 -0.65 2.79
N GLY A 67 7.73 0.22 1.85
CA GLY A 67 6.73 1.01 1.14
C GLY A 67 7.05 1.21 -0.33
N VAL A 68 6.02 1.66 -1.05
CA VAL A 68 6.11 2.21 -2.40
C VAL A 68 5.62 3.66 -2.38
N LEU A 69 5.83 4.39 -3.46
CA LEU A 69 5.31 5.76 -3.60
C LEU A 69 4.00 5.77 -4.39
N GLY A 70 3.10 6.68 -4.01
CA GLY A 70 1.89 6.98 -4.76
C GLY A 70 2.06 8.15 -5.73
N ASN A 71 1.02 8.45 -6.51
CA ASN A 71 1.08 9.51 -7.52
C ASN A 71 1.28 10.90 -6.92
N ASN A 72 0.77 11.17 -5.72
CA ASN A 72 0.99 12.46 -5.07
C ASN A 72 2.44 12.60 -4.59
N ASP A 73 3.06 11.51 -4.15
CA ASP A 73 4.44 11.48 -3.70
C ASP A 73 5.41 11.79 -4.86
N TYR A 74 5.15 11.23 -6.05
CA TYR A 74 5.93 11.55 -7.26
C TYR A 74 5.74 13.00 -7.74
N LYS A 75 4.56 13.58 -7.53
CA LYS A 75 4.28 14.97 -7.87
C LYS A 75 4.92 15.95 -6.90
N ARG A 76 5.02 15.55 -5.62
CA ARG A 76 5.49 16.42 -4.53
C ARG A 76 6.22 15.59 -3.48
N CYS A 77 7.31 16.14 -2.95
CA CYS A 77 7.98 15.64 -1.74
C CYS A 77 8.62 14.26 -1.88
N ARG A 78 8.85 13.77 -3.11
CA ARG A 78 9.49 12.46 -3.32
C ARG A 78 10.80 12.34 -2.54
N ASP A 79 11.67 13.32 -2.66
CA ASP A 79 13.00 13.28 -2.04
C ASP A 79 12.93 13.43 -0.51
N GLU A 80 11.98 14.21 0.01
CA GLU A 80 11.71 14.31 1.44
C GLU A 80 11.23 12.97 2.02
N ILE A 81 10.34 12.29 1.32
CA ILE A 81 9.83 10.97 1.71
C ILE A 81 10.96 9.94 1.71
N ILE A 82 11.77 9.90 0.65
CA ILE A 82 12.93 8.99 0.55
C ILE A 82 13.89 9.23 1.73
N ARG A 83 14.25 10.48 2.00
CA ARG A 83 15.13 10.81 3.14
C ARG A 83 14.53 10.42 4.48
N ALA A 84 13.22 10.64 4.67
CA ALA A 84 12.54 10.26 5.90
C ALA A 84 12.49 8.73 6.08
N MET A 85 12.15 7.99 5.04
CA MET A 85 12.17 6.52 5.08
C MET A 85 13.56 5.99 5.42
N GLN A 86 14.60 6.50 4.77
CA GLN A 86 16.00 6.13 5.06
C GLN A 86 16.40 6.45 6.50
N PHE A 87 16.04 7.64 6.98
CA PHE A 87 16.37 8.09 8.34
C PHE A 87 15.77 7.18 9.41
N TYR A 88 14.54 6.68 9.20
CA TYR A 88 13.86 5.78 10.12
C TYR A 88 14.06 4.28 9.80
N GLY A 89 15.01 3.94 8.93
CA GLY A 89 15.31 2.54 8.57
C GLY A 89 14.16 1.82 7.86
N MET A 90 13.31 2.57 7.17
CA MET A 90 12.23 2.00 6.33
C MET A 90 12.74 1.80 4.90
N LYS A 91 12.32 0.73 4.26
CA LYS A 91 12.75 0.40 2.90
C LYS A 91 11.72 0.92 1.89
N LEU A 92 12.19 1.68 0.90
CA LEU A 92 11.43 2.02 -0.29
C LEU A 92 11.76 1.01 -1.40
N LEU A 93 10.74 0.48 -2.06
CA LEU A 93 10.90 -0.35 -3.24
C LEU A 93 10.47 0.44 -4.48
N GLU A 94 11.40 0.64 -5.40
CA GLU A 94 11.15 1.30 -6.68
C GLU A 94 11.47 0.34 -7.84
N HIS A 95 10.57 -0.58 -8.12
CA HIS A 95 10.70 -1.63 -9.14
C HIS A 95 11.76 -2.68 -8.78
N GLU A 96 11.79 -3.05 -7.52
CA GLU A 96 12.72 -4.02 -6.94
C GLU A 96 12.02 -4.90 -5.90
N SER A 97 12.69 -5.95 -5.46
CA SER A 97 12.17 -6.91 -4.50
C SER A 97 13.05 -7.01 -3.26
N ASP A 98 12.42 -7.30 -2.12
CA ASP A 98 13.07 -7.62 -0.86
C ASP A 98 12.64 -9.00 -0.36
N THR A 99 13.51 -9.68 0.36
CA THR A 99 13.23 -11.02 0.88
C THR A 99 13.16 -11.01 2.39
N ILE A 100 12.00 -11.37 2.91
CA ILE A 100 11.76 -11.55 4.35
C ILE A 100 11.93 -13.03 4.69
N ARG A 101 12.78 -13.34 5.68
CA ARG A 101 13.02 -14.71 6.12
C ARG A 101 12.60 -14.90 7.56
N LYS A 102 11.79 -15.94 7.81
CA LYS A 102 11.34 -16.36 9.16
C LYS A 102 11.23 -17.87 9.21
N ASP A 103 11.84 -18.47 10.23
CA ASP A 103 11.72 -19.91 10.54
C ASP A 103 11.98 -20.82 9.31
N GLY A 104 13.02 -20.50 8.54
CA GLY A 104 13.42 -21.24 7.34
C GLY A 104 12.52 -21.06 6.11
N GLN A 105 11.53 -20.18 6.20
CA GLN A 105 10.65 -19.78 5.08
C GLN A 105 10.99 -18.39 4.57
N GLN A 106 10.60 -18.09 3.34
CA GLN A 106 10.77 -16.76 2.77
C GLN A 106 9.49 -16.24 2.14
N ILE A 107 9.35 -14.91 2.17
CA ILE A 107 8.31 -14.14 1.50
C ILE A 107 9.03 -13.06 0.73
N LEU A 108 8.76 -12.94 -0.56
CA LEU A 108 9.31 -11.87 -1.37
C LEU A 108 8.29 -10.72 -1.45
N ILE A 109 8.75 -9.52 -1.16
CA ILE A 109 7.95 -8.30 -1.31
C ILE A 109 8.49 -7.56 -2.52
N SER A 110 7.70 -7.44 -3.57
CA SER A 110 8.08 -6.75 -4.80
C SER A 110 7.32 -5.43 -4.91
N GLY A 111 8.02 -4.32 -5.06
CA GLY A 111 7.42 -2.98 -5.10
C GLY A 111 7.47 -2.36 -6.49
N VAL A 112 6.38 -1.73 -6.90
CA VAL A 112 6.26 -1.06 -8.20
C VAL A 112 6.61 0.42 -8.08
N ARG A 113 7.54 0.87 -8.92
CA ARG A 113 7.85 2.29 -9.12
C ARG A 113 6.77 2.93 -9.99
N ASN A 114 6.23 4.06 -9.56
CA ASN A 114 5.26 4.88 -10.31
C ASN A 114 4.36 4.08 -11.27
N PRO A 115 3.36 3.35 -10.77
CA PRO A 115 2.53 2.45 -11.58
C PRO A 115 1.69 3.15 -12.65
N PHE A 116 1.74 4.48 -12.72
CA PHE A 116 1.11 5.31 -13.77
C PHE A 116 2.03 5.60 -14.95
N ASP A 117 3.30 5.21 -14.90
CA ASP A 117 4.28 5.41 -15.98
C ASP A 117 4.80 4.04 -16.47
N LEU A 118 3.89 3.26 -17.03
CA LEU A 118 4.19 1.90 -17.52
C LEU A 118 5.28 1.89 -18.60
N ALA A 119 5.34 2.93 -19.44
CA ALA A 119 6.36 3.03 -20.49
C ALA A 119 7.79 3.08 -19.94
N ARG A 120 7.98 3.67 -18.76
CA ARG A 120 9.29 3.73 -18.08
C ARG A 120 9.57 2.54 -17.19
N ASN A 121 8.52 1.86 -16.72
CA ASN A 121 8.69 0.76 -15.78
C ASN A 121 9.16 -0.52 -16.45
N GLY A 122 8.89 -0.71 -17.74
CA GLY A 122 9.21 -1.96 -18.41
C GLY A 122 8.33 -3.12 -17.92
N VAL A 123 8.93 -4.31 -17.78
CA VAL A 123 8.24 -5.51 -17.29
C VAL A 123 8.08 -5.48 -15.77
N SER A 124 7.09 -6.19 -15.24
CA SER A 124 6.89 -6.29 -13.79
C SER A 124 8.13 -6.85 -13.08
N PRO A 125 8.53 -6.28 -11.93
CA PRO A 125 9.65 -6.80 -11.16
C PRO A 125 9.42 -8.23 -10.67
N THR A 126 8.17 -8.71 -10.61
CA THR A 126 7.85 -10.07 -10.20
C THR A 126 8.24 -11.12 -11.24
N LEU A 127 8.30 -10.77 -12.52
CA LEU A 127 8.61 -11.72 -13.59
C LEU A 127 10.05 -12.27 -13.54
N SER A 128 10.95 -11.59 -12.83
CA SER A 128 12.32 -12.06 -12.59
C SER A 128 12.44 -13.03 -11.41
N LEU A 129 11.36 -13.23 -10.65
CA LEU A 129 11.33 -14.08 -9.46
C LEU A 129 10.94 -15.51 -9.85
N SER A 130 11.31 -16.47 -8.99
CA SER A 130 10.92 -17.86 -9.22
C SER A 130 9.41 -18.05 -9.04
N PRO A 131 8.74 -18.83 -9.90
CA PRO A 131 7.35 -19.20 -9.69
C PRO A 131 7.12 -20.07 -8.43
N ASP A 132 8.18 -20.62 -7.84
CA ASP A 132 8.10 -21.39 -6.59
C ASP A 132 8.18 -20.51 -5.33
N ASP A 133 8.51 -19.22 -5.48
CA ASP A 133 8.55 -18.28 -4.38
C ASP A 133 7.15 -17.74 -4.06
N PHE A 134 6.88 -17.48 -2.77
CA PHE A 134 5.67 -16.76 -2.38
C PHE A 134 5.92 -15.24 -2.51
N VAL A 135 5.23 -14.61 -3.45
CA VAL A 135 5.46 -13.21 -3.83
C VAL A 135 4.25 -12.34 -3.50
N ILE A 136 4.49 -11.28 -2.71
CA ILE A 136 3.55 -10.18 -2.50
C ILE A 136 3.97 -9.00 -3.36
N LEU A 137 3.12 -8.61 -4.30
CA LEU A 137 3.30 -7.41 -5.12
C LEU A 137 2.66 -6.21 -4.42
N LEU A 138 3.46 -5.21 -4.09
CA LEU A 138 3.03 -3.94 -3.53
C LEU A 138 3.01 -2.87 -4.62
N THR A 139 1.84 -2.36 -4.92
CA THR A 139 1.63 -1.29 -5.91
C THR A 139 0.72 -0.21 -5.33
N HIS A 140 0.85 1.03 -5.81
CA HIS A 140 -0.05 2.09 -5.34
C HIS A 140 -1.46 1.92 -5.94
N THR A 141 -1.57 1.68 -7.25
CA THR A 141 -2.88 1.50 -7.92
C THR A 141 -3.16 0.05 -8.27
N PRO A 142 -4.41 -0.44 -8.08
CA PRO A 142 -4.80 -1.79 -8.48
C PRO A 142 -4.79 -1.99 -10.00
N ASP A 143 -4.89 -0.92 -10.79
CA ASP A 143 -4.91 -1.00 -12.26
C ASP A 143 -3.63 -1.63 -12.83
N TYR A 144 -2.50 -1.43 -12.15
CA TYR A 144 -1.22 -2.03 -12.54
C TYR A 144 -1.29 -3.56 -12.70
N VAL A 145 -2.04 -4.22 -11.81
CA VAL A 145 -2.14 -5.69 -11.78
C VAL A 145 -2.96 -6.24 -12.96
N GLU A 146 -3.77 -5.39 -13.58
CA GLU A 146 -4.52 -5.75 -14.80
C GLU A 146 -3.78 -5.34 -16.07
N ASP A 147 -3.03 -4.23 -16.02
CA ASP A 147 -2.38 -3.63 -17.19
C ASP A 147 -1.04 -4.27 -17.53
N THR A 148 -0.45 -4.97 -16.56
CA THR A 148 0.92 -5.52 -16.67
C THR A 148 0.88 -7.01 -16.36
N ASP A 149 1.70 -7.79 -17.05
CA ASP A 149 1.91 -9.19 -16.70
C ASP A 149 2.56 -9.28 -15.31
N VAL A 150 1.85 -9.89 -14.37
CA VAL A 150 2.28 -10.10 -12.98
C VAL A 150 2.16 -11.58 -12.60
N SER A 151 2.34 -12.50 -13.56
CA SER A 151 2.10 -13.94 -13.41
C SER A 151 2.81 -14.59 -12.23
N ASN A 152 3.99 -14.10 -11.82
CA ASN A 152 4.72 -14.60 -10.66
C ASN A 152 4.35 -13.81 -9.38
N THR A 153 3.05 -13.68 -9.11
CA THR A 153 2.51 -13.00 -7.93
C THR A 153 1.43 -13.84 -7.26
N ASP A 154 1.55 -14.08 -5.96
CA ASP A 154 0.54 -14.82 -5.18
C ASP A 154 -0.50 -13.91 -4.57
N LEU A 155 -0.13 -12.68 -4.25
CA LEU A 155 -1.00 -11.66 -3.66
C LEU A 155 -0.54 -10.27 -4.08
N ALA A 156 -1.45 -9.45 -4.58
CA ALA A 156 -1.21 -8.03 -4.78
C ALA A 156 -1.89 -7.18 -3.69
N LEU A 157 -1.23 -6.09 -3.30
CA LEU A 157 -1.75 -5.10 -2.35
C LEU A 157 -1.76 -3.73 -3.03
N ALA A 158 -2.90 -3.04 -2.96
CA ALA A 158 -3.07 -1.74 -3.60
C ALA A 158 -3.93 -0.77 -2.76
N GLY A 159 -3.73 0.53 -3.00
CA GLY A 159 -4.54 1.62 -2.47
C GLY A 159 -5.19 2.43 -3.59
N HIS A 160 -4.96 3.76 -3.58
CA HIS A 160 -5.33 4.74 -4.61
C HIS A 160 -6.82 5.04 -4.77
N THR A 161 -7.68 4.05 -4.70
CA THR A 161 -9.12 4.16 -4.99
C THR A 161 -9.91 4.85 -3.88
N HIS A 162 -9.35 4.91 -2.66
CA HIS A 162 -10.03 5.39 -1.46
C HIS A 162 -11.37 4.67 -1.15
N GLY A 163 -11.61 3.50 -1.74
CA GLY A 163 -12.91 2.84 -1.72
C GLY A 163 -14.02 3.70 -2.36
N GLY A 164 -13.64 4.57 -3.33
CA GLY A 164 -14.52 5.57 -3.91
C GLY A 164 -14.81 6.77 -3.00
N GLN A 165 -14.26 6.80 -1.77
CA GLN A 165 -14.35 7.86 -0.75
C GLN A 165 -15.79 8.26 -0.37
N ILE A 166 -16.67 8.48 -1.36
CA ILE A 166 -18.11 8.73 -1.21
C ILE A 166 -18.85 7.67 -1.99
N THR A 167 -19.57 6.80 -1.28
CA THR A 167 -20.29 5.70 -1.90
C THR A 167 -21.75 5.66 -1.43
N PHE A 168 -22.63 5.11 -2.27
CA PHE A 168 -23.97 4.73 -1.84
C PHE A 168 -23.94 3.26 -1.43
N LEU A 169 -24.26 2.99 -0.17
CA LEU A 169 -24.24 1.64 0.46
C LEU A 169 -22.89 0.90 0.33
N GLY A 170 -21.76 1.62 0.17
CA GLY A 170 -20.46 1.01 -0.03
C GLY A 170 -20.26 0.32 -1.40
N ILE A 171 -21.21 0.47 -2.32
CA ILE A 171 -21.24 -0.29 -3.58
C ILE A 171 -21.13 0.61 -4.81
N ILE A 172 -21.83 1.74 -4.81
CA ILE A 172 -21.86 2.67 -5.94
C ILE A 172 -21.05 3.89 -5.59
N ALA A 173 -19.95 4.14 -6.32
CA ALA A 173 -19.11 5.31 -6.20
C ALA A 173 -19.23 6.15 -7.48
N PRO A 174 -19.46 7.48 -7.37
CA PRO A 174 -19.38 8.38 -8.53
C PRO A 174 -18.01 8.39 -9.19
N GLU A 175 -16.97 8.20 -8.38
CA GLU A 175 -15.58 8.17 -8.80
C GLU A 175 -14.90 6.96 -8.13
N THR A 176 -14.30 6.07 -8.91
CA THR A 176 -13.74 4.81 -8.39
C THR A 176 -12.22 4.85 -8.21
N GLY A 177 -11.55 5.85 -8.81
CA GLY A 177 -10.08 5.92 -8.82
C GLY A 177 -9.41 4.84 -9.69
N SER A 178 -10.18 3.94 -10.30
CA SER A 178 -9.71 2.88 -11.17
C SER A 178 -10.42 2.94 -12.52
N LYS A 179 -9.71 2.69 -13.63
CA LYS A 179 -10.30 2.57 -14.97
C LYS A 179 -11.15 1.29 -15.14
N TYR A 180 -10.97 0.34 -14.23
CA TYR A 180 -11.79 -0.88 -14.18
C TYR A 180 -13.03 -0.73 -13.29
N GLY A 181 -13.30 0.50 -12.82
CA GLY A 181 -14.50 0.87 -12.09
C GLY A 181 -14.67 0.06 -10.80
N ARG A 182 -15.87 -0.47 -10.60
CA ARG A 182 -16.23 -1.16 -9.35
C ARG A 182 -15.44 -2.46 -9.08
N ARG A 183 -14.87 -3.07 -10.11
CA ARG A 183 -14.08 -4.30 -9.96
C ARG A 183 -12.89 -4.08 -9.02
N PHE A 184 -12.27 -2.91 -9.08
CA PHE A 184 -11.10 -2.55 -8.28
C PHE A 184 -11.41 -1.42 -7.29
N LEU A 185 -12.62 -1.37 -6.74
CA LEU A 185 -13.02 -0.32 -5.82
C LEU A 185 -12.39 -0.49 -4.44
N SER A 186 -12.58 -1.63 -3.79
CA SER A 186 -12.05 -1.96 -2.47
C SER A 186 -12.22 -3.43 -2.12
N GLY A 187 -11.55 -3.86 -1.05
CA GLY A 187 -11.66 -5.22 -0.51
C GLY A 187 -10.85 -6.24 -1.30
N LYS A 188 -11.25 -7.51 -1.19
CA LYS A 188 -10.57 -8.62 -1.87
C LYS A 188 -11.23 -8.90 -3.22
N THR A 189 -10.44 -8.88 -4.26
CA THR A 189 -10.84 -9.20 -5.64
C THR A 189 -9.70 -9.97 -6.34
N GLN A 190 -9.78 -10.11 -7.66
CA GLN A 190 -8.73 -10.71 -8.49
C GLN A 190 -8.66 -10.03 -9.86
N ASN A 191 -7.49 -10.10 -10.51
CA ASN A 191 -7.33 -9.65 -11.88
C ASN A 191 -7.93 -10.67 -12.88
N SER A 192 -7.82 -10.39 -14.18
CA SER A 192 -8.31 -11.30 -15.23
C SER A 192 -7.55 -12.64 -15.31
N GLN A 193 -6.35 -12.69 -14.75
CA GLN A 193 -5.50 -13.88 -14.66
C GLN A 193 -5.73 -14.71 -13.38
N GLY A 194 -6.65 -14.26 -12.51
CA GLY A 194 -6.96 -14.94 -11.25
C GLY A 194 -6.06 -14.59 -10.07
N ILE A 195 -5.14 -13.63 -10.22
CA ILE A 195 -4.24 -13.18 -9.14
C ILE A 195 -5.04 -12.41 -8.10
N PRO A 196 -5.01 -12.82 -6.81
CA PRO A 196 -5.73 -12.14 -5.74
C PRO A 196 -5.17 -10.74 -5.49
N ILE A 197 -6.07 -9.77 -5.27
CA ILE A 197 -5.73 -8.40 -4.93
C ILE A 197 -6.50 -7.99 -3.68
N ILE A 198 -5.82 -7.35 -2.73
CA ILE A 198 -6.44 -6.64 -1.61
C ILE A 198 -6.28 -5.14 -1.86
N ILE A 199 -7.40 -4.44 -1.94
CA ILE A 199 -7.46 -3.00 -2.18
C ILE A 199 -8.01 -2.33 -0.93
N THR A 200 -7.20 -1.46 -0.31
CA THR A 200 -7.64 -0.73 0.89
C THR A 200 -8.37 0.56 0.55
N ASN A 201 -9.31 0.94 1.41
CA ASN A 201 -9.95 2.27 1.36
C ASN A 201 -8.97 3.41 1.71
N GLY A 202 -7.79 3.09 2.22
CA GLY A 202 -6.83 4.10 2.67
C GLY A 202 -7.26 4.85 3.94
N LEU A 203 -6.41 5.74 4.40
CA LEU A 203 -6.55 6.44 5.67
C LEU A 203 -7.06 7.87 5.52
N GLY A 204 -6.46 8.64 4.64
CA GLY A 204 -6.79 10.04 4.39
C GLY A 204 -7.93 10.26 3.41
N THR A 205 -8.00 11.46 2.88
CA THR A 205 -8.96 11.85 1.84
C THR A 205 -8.23 12.54 0.70
N SER A 206 -8.72 12.34 -0.51
CA SER A 206 -8.25 13.03 -1.72
C SER A 206 -9.35 13.94 -2.26
N LYS A 207 -8.99 15.06 -2.90
CA LYS A 207 -9.89 16.05 -3.50
C LYS A 207 -10.86 16.73 -2.53
N MET A 208 -11.67 15.98 -1.80
CA MET A 208 -12.63 16.50 -0.82
C MET A 208 -12.40 15.87 0.55
N ASN A 209 -12.45 16.66 1.62
CA ASN A 209 -12.26 16.18 3.00
C ASN A 209 -13.52 15.49 3.58
N VAL A 210 -14.12 14.58 2.82
CA VAL A 210 -15.33 13.83 3.18
C VAL A 210 -15.16 12.36 2.84
N ARG A 211 -15.58 11.47 3.74
CA ARG A 211 -15.81 10.05 3.48
C ARG A 211 -17.25 9.70 3.86
N PHE A 212 -17.93 8.95 2.99
CA PHE A 212 -19.28 8.45 3.26
C PHE A 212 -19.39 7.00 2.76
N CYS A 213 -19.74 6.09 3.67
CA CYS A 213 -19.81 4.64 3.43
C CYS A 213 -18.51 4.00 2.85
N ALA A 214 -17.37 4.67 3.02
CA ALA A 214 -16.04 4.19 2.69
C ALA A 214 -15.10 4.56 3.86
N PRO A 215 -15.17 3.85 5.00
CA PRO A 215 -14.41 4.18 6.21
C PRO A 215 -12.91 4.04 5.97
N SER A 216 -12.12 4.85 6.69
CA SER A 216 -10.65 4.67 6.73
C SER A 216 -10.30 3.35 7.40
N GLU A 217 -9.29 2.67 6.88
CA GLU A 217 -8.88 1.36 7.39
C GLU A 217 -7.38 1.11 7.27
N ILE A 218 -6.88 0.20 8.08
CA ILE A 218 -5.66 -0.58 7.86
C ILE A 218 -6.06 -2.04 7.69
N VAL A 219 -5.31 -2.80 6.91
CA VAL A 219 -5.62 -4.20 6.62
C VAL A 219 -4.65 -5.10 7.37
N LEU A 220 -5.16 -6.04 8.16
CA LEU A 220 -4.36 -7.12 8.75
C LEU A 220 -4.42 -8.36 7.85
N ILE A 221 -3.26 -8.78 7.37
CA ILE A 221 -3.08 -9.99 6.58
C ILE A 221 -2.33 -11.02 7.43
N VAL A 222 -2.88 -12.22 7.56
CA VAL A 222 -2.26 -13.31 8.31
C VAL A 222 -1.93 -14.44 7.35
N LEU A 223 -0.64 -14.56 7.03
CA LEU A 223 -0.15 -15.68 6.23
C LEU A 223 -0.01 -16.92 7.12
N ARG A 224 -0.44 -18.05 6.63
CA ARG A 224 -0.33 -19.35 7.30
C ARG A 224 0.37 -20.33 6.38
N LYS A 225 1.14 -21.24 6.96
CA LYS A 225 1.67 -22.37 6.19
C LYS A 225 0.50 -23.25 5.77
N GLY A 226 0.46 -23.60 4.48
CA GLY A 226 -0.43 -24.64 3.96
C GLY A 226 0.01 -26.02 4.37
#